data_487277b9401674c014fcc95cf45883c4
#
_entry.id   487277b9401674c014fcc95cf45883c4
#
_cell.length_a   1.000
_cell.length_b   1.000
_cell.length_c   1.000
_cell.angle_alpha   90.00
_cell.angle_beta   90.00
_cell.angle_gamma   90.00
#
_symmetry.space_group_name_H-M   'P 1'
#
loop_
_entity.id
_entity.type
_entity.pdbx_description
1 polymer ?
#
loop_
_entity_poly.entity_id
_entity_poly.type
_entity_poly.pdbx_seq_one_letter_code
_entity_poly.pdbx_strand_id
1 'polypeptide(L)'
;MYFFRREKILCRYQFALQDAVEPALLQRALDTALSAAPYYRVQLVQEKRSFFLEPNPNPCLVYQGSAQRDIPEETNGYLFSVSCEGDTVYFDWYHFLMDGHGVSPFLTRILEQYCNLRYGTAFANTPILCSPAYDIEAMMEKYPSPAATESTMQRDVVQTHEGRMRRTRVRLTKQSLVDRAVENGVKPFTALAGLLSLALRSYLGKDEIQYSYSADTRREAGVPDALYN
;
A
#
# COMPACT_ATOMS: atom_id res chain seq x y z
N MET A 1 -5.68 -15.48 0.28
CA MET A 1 -4.74 -16.48 -0.22
C MET A 1 -5.03 -17.03 -1.61
N TYR A 2 -6.27 -17.00 -2.05
CA TYR A 2 -6.65 -17.29 -3.44
C TYR A 2 -5.93 -16.37 -4.45
N PHE A 3 -5.69 -15.12 -4.08
CA PHE A 3 -4.99 -14.11 -4.90
C PHE A 3 -3.51 -14.41 -5.14
N PHE A 4 -2.83 -15.10 -4.23
CA PHE A 4 -1.40 -15.40 -4.38
C PHE A 4 -1.10 -16.33 -5.56
N ARG A 5 -2.04 -17.19 -5.94
CA ARG A 5 -1.85 -18.16 -7.04
C ARG A 5 -2.29 -17.65 -8.41
N ARG A 6 -3.18 -16.67 -8.47
CA ARG A 6 -3.76 -16.21 -9.74
C ARG A 6 -3.39 -14.78 -10.12
N GLU A 7 -3.29 -13.88 -9.13
CA GLU A 7 -2.98 -12.48 -9.39
C GLU A 7 -2.08 -11.95 -8.28
N LYS A 8 -0.83 -11.65 -8.65
CA LYS A 8 0.12 -11.00 -7.77
C LYS A 8 -0.25 -9.52 -7.70
N ILE A 9 -0.84 -9.06 -6.61
CA ILE A 9 -1.11 -7.63 -6.41
C ILE A 9 0.14 -6.99 -5.83
N LEU A 10 0.94 -6.41 -6.71
CA LEU A 10 2.11 -5.61 -6.35
C LEU A 10 1.75 -4.14 -6.34
N CYS A 11 2.12 -3.47 -5.25
CA CYS A 11 2.04 -2.03 -5.13
C CYS A 11 3.43 -1.42 -5.32
N ARG A 12 3.51 -0.19 -5.82
CA ARG A 12 4.76 0.56 -5.98
C ARG A 12 4.65 1.95 -5.42
N TYR A 13 5.61 2.32 -4.57
CA TYR A 13 5.96 3.71 -4.30
C TYR A 13 7.21 4.10 -5.09
N GLN A 14 7.23 5.37 -5.51
CA GLN A 14 8.34 5.96 -6.25
C GLN A 14 8.65 7.31 -5.63
N PHE A 15 9.93 7.54 -5.33
CA PHE A 15 10.43 8.76 -4.70
C PHE A 15 11.56 9.33 -5.57
N ALA A 16 11.34 10.51 -6.13
CA ALA A 16 12.39 11.26 -6.80
C ALA A 16 13.14 12.10 -5.75
N LEU A 17 14.45 11.95 -5.70
CA LEU A 17 15.35 12.73 -4.87
C LEU A 17 15.93 13.91 -5.68
N GLN A 18 16.68 14.77 -5.03
CA GLN A 18 17.33 15.90 -5.72
C GLN A 18 18.58 15.47 -6.49
N ASP A 19 19.27 14.46 -5.98
CA ASP A 19 20.51 13.96 -6.53
C ASP A 19 20.41 12.48 -6.89
N ALA A 20 21.34 12.02 -7.73
CA ALA A 20 21.45 10.61 -8.07
C ALA A 20 21.61 9.76 -6.79
N VAL A 21 20.88 8.66 -6.73
CA VAL A 21 20.89 7.73 -5.61
C VAL A 21 22.22 6.98 -5.56
N GLU A 22 22.84 6.90 -4.39
CA GLU A 22 23.99 6.04 -4.13
C GLU A 22 23.51 4.68 -3.61
N PRO A 23 23.59 3.61 -4.42
CA PRO A 23 23.02 2.31 -4.04
C PRO A 23 23.63 1.73 -2.75
N ALA A 24 24.93 1.95 -2.52
CA ALA A 24 25.60 1.47 -1.30
C ALA A 24 25.09 2.15 -0.03
N LEU A 25 24.77 3.44 -0.07
CA LEU A 25 24.16 4.15 1.05
C LEU A 25 22.71 3.75 1.25
N LEU A 26 21.97 3.52 0.16
CA LEU A 26 20.59 3.03 0.23
C LEU A 26 20.54 1.61 0.84
N GLN A 27 21.51 0.74 0.50
CA GLN A 27 21.64 -0.59 1.12
C GLN A 27 21.86 -0.49 2.63
N ARG A 28 22.78 0.36 3.07
CA ARG A 28 23.04 0.58 4.51
C ARG A 28 21.82 1.13 5.23
N ALA A 29 21.08 2.03 4.59
CA ALA A 29 19.84 2.57 5.13
C ALA A 29 18.76 1.48 5.28
N LEU A 30 18.61 0.62 4.27
CA LEU A 30 17.71 -0.53 4.29
C LEU A 30 18.07 -1.50 5.41
N ASP A 31 19.35 -1.88 5.54
CA ASP A 31 19.81 -2.79 6.59
C ASP A 31 19.52 -2.25 7.99
N THR A 32 19.74 -0.94 8.18
CA THR A 32 19.45 -0.26 9.45
C THR A 32 17.94 -0.27 9.75
N ALA A 33 17.10 0.04 8.77
CA ALA A 33 15.65 0.02 8.93
C ALA A 33 15.12 -1.38 9.23
N LEU A 34 15.61 -2.40 8.52
CA LEU A 34 15.25 -3.79 8.73
C LEU A 34 15.65 -4.33 10.11
N SER A 35 16.78 -3.87 10.64
CA SER A 35 17.22 -4.26 11.99
C SER A 35 16.25 -3.80 13.07
N ALA A 36 15.57 -2.68 12.83
CA ALA A 36 14.56 -2.12 13.74
C ALA A 36 13.14 -2.65 13.47
N ALA A 37 12.96 -3.44 12.41
CA ALA A 37 11.64 -3.88 11.95
C ALA A 37 11.62 -5.38 11.58
N PRO A 38 11.66 -6.29 12.55
CA PRO A 38 11.72 -7.74 12.31
C PRO A 38 10.56 -8.27 11.45
N TYR A 39 9.38 -7.64 11.54
CA TYR A 39 8.21 -8.00 10.75
C TYR A 39 8.47 -7.99 9.23
N TYR A 40 9.37 -7.14 8.76
CA TYR A 40 9.70 -7.05 7.33
C TYR A 40 10.77 -8.08 6.91
N ARG A 41 11.42 -8.75 7.87
CA ARG A 41 12.40 -9.81 7.61
C ARG A 41 11.74 -11.18 7.56
N VAL A 42 10.75 -11.32 6.72
CA VAL A 42 9.98 -12.56 6.59
C VAL A 42 9.94 -13.04 5.15
N GLN A 43 9.75 -14.34 5.02
CA GLN A 43 9.46 -15.03 3.78
C GLN A 43 8.14 -15.79 3.91
N LEU A 44 7.51 -16.07 2.79
CA LEU A 44 6.31 -16.87 2.75
C LEU A 44 6.66 -18.34 2.50
N VAL A 45 6.29 -19.20 3.44
CA VAL A 45 6.50 -20.64 3.33
C VAL A 45 5.17 -21.34 3.15
N GLN A 46 5.12 -22.27 2.21
CA GLN A 46 3.93 -23.09 1.96
C GLN A 46 4.13 -24.49 2.54
N GLU A 47 3.27 -24.89 3.46
CA GLU A 47 3.15 -26.26 3.93
C GLU A 47 1.79 -26.85 3.54
N LYS A 48 1.79 -27.86 2.69
CA LYS A 48 0.55 -28.49 2.16
C LYS A 48 -0.40 -27.45 1.55
N ARG A 49 -1.46 -27.08 2.28
CA ARG A 49 -2.47 -26.09 1.88
C ARG A 49 -2.41 -24.80 2.70
N SER A 50 -1.54 -24.74 3.69
CA SER A 50 -1.35 -23.60 4.57
C SER A 50 -0.12 -22.80 4.17
N PHE A 51 -0.11 -21.54 4.56
CA PHE A 51 0.99 -20.61 4.31
C PHE A 51 1.33 -19.90 5.60
N PHE A 52 2.62 -19.71 5.83
CA PHE A 52 3.14 -19.11 7.03
C PHE A 52 4.16 -18.04 6.67
N LEU A 53 4.25 -17.01 7.50
CA LEU A 53 5.35 -16.07 7.46
C LEU A 53 6.42 -16.55 8.43
N GLU A 54 7.61 -16.78 7.94
CA GLU A 54 8.75 -17.19 8.73
C GLU A 54 9.90 -16.18 8.60
N PRO A 55 10.81 -16.10 9.60
CA PRO A 55 12.00 -15.27 9.47
C PRO A 55 12.80 -15.62 8.21
N ASN A 56 13.15 -14.60 7.44
CA ASN A 56 13.99 -14.78 6.25
C ASN A 56 15.46 -14.59 6.62
N PRO A 57 16.32 -15.64 6.53
CA PRO A 57 17.73 -15.55 6.85
C PRO A 57 18.58 -14.89 5.76
N ASN A 58 18.02 -14.75 4.55
CA ASN A 58 18.74 -14.25 3.40
C ASN A 58 18.99 -12.72 3.51
N PRO A 59 20.01 -12.19 2.81
CA PRO A 59 20.21 -10.75 2.73
C PRO A 59 19.09 -10.08 1.90
N CYS A 60 18.59 -8.94 2.39
CA CYS A 60 17.72 -8.07 1.63
C CYS A 60 18.57 -7.10 0.81
N LEU A 61 18.48 -7.17 -0.51
CA LEU A 61 19.34 -6.41 -1.40
C LEU A 61 18.62 -5.21 -2.00
N VAL A 62 19.38 -4.11 -2.19
CA VAL A 62 18.99 -3.02 -3.06
C VAL A 62 19.38 -3.37 -4.50
N TYR A 63 18.44 -3.22 -5.41
CA TYR A 63 18.61 -3.55 -6.82
C TYR A 63 18.81 -2.30 -7.67
N GLN A 64 19.40 -2.45 -8.84
CA GLN A 64 19.51 -1.39 -9.83
C GLN A 64 18.44 -1.53 -10.92
N GLY A 65 17.96 -0.37 -11.39
CA GLY A 65 16.94 -0.28 -12.44
C GLY A 65 15.53 -0.03 -11.89
N SER A 66 14.66 0.39 -12.79
CA SER A 66 13.26 0.76 -12.52
C SER A 66 12.27 -0.39 -12.76
N ALA A 67 12.73 -1.51 -13.32
CA ALA A 67 11.90 -2.67 -13.60
C ALA A 67 11.38 -3.29 -12.30
N GLN A 68 10.08 -3.57 -12.27
CA GLN A 68 9.46 -4.28 -11.17
C GLN A 68 9.93 -5.74 -11.18
N ARG A 69 10.39 -6.23 -10.03
CA ARG A 69 10.89 -7.59 -9.87
C ARG A 69 9.77 -8.58 -9.59
N ASP A 70 9.98 -9.82 -9.94
CA ASP A 70 9.10 -10.89 -9.52
C ASP A 70 9.37 -11.22 -8.05
N ILE A 71 8.44 -10.87 -7.18
CA ILE A 71 8.48 -11.08 -5.75
C ILE A 71 7.74 -12.39 -5.44
N PRO A 72 8.24 -13.27 -4.58
CA PRO A 72 9.52 -13.24 -3.87
C PRO A 72 10.69 -13.90 -4.61
N GLU A 73 10.50 -14.34 -5.85
CA GLU A 73 11.41 -15.19 -6.61
C GLU A 73 12.75 -14.49 -6.89
N GLU A 74 12.70 -13.20 -7.22
CA GLU A 74 13.88 -12.40 -7.56
C GLU A 74 14.36 -11.51 -6.38
N THR A 75 13.79 -11.70 -5.18
CA THR A 75 14.05 -10.84 -4.02
C THR A 75 14.58 -11.60 -2.80
N ASN A 76 15.29 -12.71 -3.01
CA ASN A 76 15.80 -13.57 -1.93
C ASN A 76 14.71 -14.03 -0.94
N GLY A 77 13.48 -14.22 -1.43
CA GLY A 77 12.34 -14.61 -0.60
C GLY A 77 11.65 -13.46 0.14
N TYR A 78 12.15 -12.23 0.04
CA TYR A 78 11.47 -11.07 0.63
C TYR A 78 10.18 -10.75 -0.12
N LEU A 79 9.18 -10.28 0.62
CA LEU A 79 7.86 -9.94 0.10
C LEU A 79 7.77 -8.47 -0.37
N PHE A 80 8.91 -7.84 -0.48
CA PHE A 80 9.10 -6.52 -1.04
C PHE A 80 10.47 -6.41 -1.72
N SER A 81 10.66 -5.37 -2.51
CA SER A 81 11.97 -5.01 -3.09
C SER A 81 12.21 -3.51 -3.00
N VAL A 82 13.48 -3.15 -2.88
CA VAL A 82 13.98 -1.78 -2.98
C VAL A 82 14.90 -1.70 -4.18
N SER A 83 14.66 -0.76 -5.07
CA SER A 83 15.55 -0.54 -6.22
C SER A 83 15.73 0.95 -6.48
N CYS A 84 16.75 1.30 -7.26
CA CYS A 84 17.00 2.69 -7.64
C CYS A 84 17.53 2.80 -9.07
N GLU A 85 17.18 3.92 -9.69
CA GLU A 85 17.67 4.30 -11.03
C GLU A 85 17.75 5.82 -11.11
N GLY A 86 18.94 6.34 -11.45
CA GLY A 86 19.18 7.78 -11.48
C GLY A 86 18.95 8.42 -10.10
N ASP A 87 18.03 9.35 -10.03
CA ASP A 87 17.62 10.07 -8.80
C ASP A 87 16.43 9.42 -8.08
N THR A 88 15.94 8.29 -8.57
CA THR A 88 14.67 7.73 -8.14
C THR A 88 14.85 6.42 -7.37
N VAL A 89 14.16 6.33 -6.22
CA VAL A 89 14.03 5.11 -5.42
C VAL A 89 12.65 4.51 -5.67
N TYR A 90 12.61 3.21 -5.89
CA TYR A 90 11.41 2.40 -6.06
C TYR A 90 11.27 1.43 -4.90
N PHE A 91 10.05 1.30 -4.41
CA PHE A 91 9.69 0.30 -3.41
C PHE A 91 8.47 -0.46 -3.89
N ASP A 92 8.66 -1.76 -4.12
CA ASP A 92 7.60 -2.67 -4.52
C ASP A 92 7.27 -3.62 -3.38
N TRP A 93 6.02 -3.93 -3.16
CA TRP A 93 5.63 -4.90 -2.15
C TRP A 93 4.36 -5.65 -2.51
N TYR A 94 4.25 -6.86 -1.98
CA TYR A 94 2.99 -7.55 -1.98
C TYR A 94 1.99 -6.87 -1.06
N HIS A 95 0.82 -6.54 -1.60
CA HIS A 95 -0.21 -5.83 -0.84
C HIS A 95 -0.70 -6.62 0.38
N PHE A 96 -0.59 -7.97 0.37
CA PHE A 96 -0.99 -8.76 1.53
C PHE A 96 -0.05 -8.61 2.73
N LEU A 97 1.20 -8.18 2.52
CA LEU A 97 2.15 -7.96 3.61
C LEU A 97 1.74 -6.75 4.47
N MET A 98 1.28 -5.69 3.83
CA MET A 98 0.80 -4.47 4.47
C MET A 98 0.09 -3.57 3.47
N ASP A 99 -0.75 -2.68 3.97
CA ASP A 99 -1.33 -1.62 3.15
C ASP A 99 -0.44 -0.38 3.09
N GLY A 100 -0.90 0.66 2.36
CA GLY A 100 -0.13 1.89 2.18
C GLY A 100 0.16 2.65 3.48
N HIS A 101 -0.72 2.57 4.48
CA HIS A 101 -0.50 3.18 5.79
C HIS A 101 0.57 2.42 6.57
N GLY A 102 0.48 1.10 6.58
CA GLY A 102 1.44 0.24 7.29
C GLY A 102 2.87 0.33 6.72
N VAL A 103 3.01 0.46 5.38
CA VAL A 103 4.33 0.53 4.74
C VAL A 103 4.99 1.90 4.88
N SER A 104 4.20 2.98 5.00
CA SER A 104 4.73 4.36 4.98
C SER A 104 5.78 4.65 6.05
N PRO A 105 5.63 4.26 7.34
CA PRO A 105 6.65 4.47 8.35
C PRO A 105 7.97 3.74 8.07
N PHE A 106 7.90 2.52 7.52
CA PHE A 106 9.09 1.76 7.14
C PHE A 106 9.86 2.45 6.01
N LEU A 107 9.14 2.89 4.98
CA LEU A 107 9.74 3.66 3.88
C LEU A 107 10.35 4.98 4.34
N THR A 108 9.61 5.73 5.16
CA THR A 108 10.11 6.96 5.74
C THR A 108 11.41 6.72 6.49
N ARG A 109 11.48 5.66 7.29
CA ARG A 109 12.69 5.28 8.02
C ARG A 109 13.87 4.99 7.09
N ILE A 110 13.66 4.26 5.99
CA ILE A 110 14.72 4.00 5.00
C ILE A 110 15.21 5.33 4.40
N LEU A 111 14.32 6.22 3.99
CA LEU A 111 14.67 7.49 3.37
C LEU A 111 15.36 8.44 4.38
N GLU A 112 14.91 8.52 5.62
CA GLU A 112 15.57 9.27 6.70
C GLU A 112 17.00 8.80 6.93
N GLN A 113 17.20 7.47 7.04
CA GLN A 113 18.53 6.88 7.19
C GLN A 113 19.41 7.16 5.97
N TYR A 114 18.85 7.06 4.77
CA TYR A 114 19.58 7.41 3.55
C TYR A 114 20.02 8.87 3.55
N CYS A 115 19.12 9.81 3.86
CA CYS A 115 19.43 11.23 3.92
C CYS A 115 20.48 11.54 5.00
N ASN A 116 20.38 10.90 6.17
CA ASN A 116 21.38 11.07 7.24
C ASN A 116 22.76 10.60 6.78
N LEU A 117 22.84 9.48 6.07
CA LEU A 117 24.11 8.96 5.54
C LEU A 117 24.65 9.79 4.37
N ARG A 118 23.78 10.27 3.50
CA ARG A 118 24.16 10.98 2.27
C ARG A 118 24.51 12.44 2.50
N TYR A 119 23.72 13.12 3.34
CA TYR A 119 23.76 14.58 3.48
C TYR A 119 24.17 15.02 4.90
N GLY A 120 24.45 14.09 5.80
CA GLY A 120 24.77 14.43 7.19
C GLY A 120 23.62 15.09 7.94
N THR A 121 22.38 14.83 7.52
CA THR A 121 21.19 15.31 8.22
C THR A 121 20.97 14.55 9.53
N ALA A 122 20.17 15.09 10.43
CA ALA A 122 19.83 14.47 11.71
C ALA A 122 18.31 14.24 11.81
N PHE A 123 17.74 13.63 10.78
CA PHE A 123 16.32 13.23 10.85
C PHE A 123 16.10 12.28 12.01
N ALA A 124 15.05 12.56 12.78
CA ALA A 124 14.61 11.67 13.82
C ALA A 124 14.12 10.36 13.19
N ASN A 125 14.43 9.27 13.85
CA ASN A 125 14.01 7.96 13.37
C ASN A 125 12.50 7.79 13.51
N THR A 126 11.76 7.87 12.42
CA THR A 126 10.33 7.58 12.40
C THR A 126 10.04 6.21 13.03
N PRO A 127 9.15 6.12 14.02
CA PRO A 127 8.74 4.83 14.58
C PRO A 127 8.14 3.94 13.50
N ILE A 128 8.61 2.70 13.43
CA ILE A 128 8.04 1.71 12.52
C ILE A 128 6.88 1.04 13.25
N LEU A 129 5.75 0.91 12.55
CA LEU A 129 4.61 0.20 13.09
C LEU A 129 4.98 -1.28 13.25
N CYS A 130 4.75 -1.80 14.44
CA CYS A 130 4.82 -3.23 14.73
C CYS A 130 3.40 -3.61 15.13
N SER A 131 2.76 -4.49 14.38
CA SER A 131 1.47 -5.02 14.82
C SER A 131 1.65 -5.71 16.16
N PRO A 132 1.10 -5.20 17.26
CA PRO A 132 1.00 -6.00 18.47
C PRO A 132 0.15 -7.23 18.17
N ALA A 133 0.29 -8.27 18.98
CA ALA A 133 -0.61 -9.41 18.89
C ALA A 133 -2.02 -8.90 19.30
N TYR A 134 -2.90 -8.75 18.32
CA TYR A 134 -4.30 -8.44 18.57
C TYR A 134 -5.06 -9.73 18.82
N ASP A 135 -5.97 -9.68 19.79
CA ASP A 135 -6.96 -10.74 19.97
C ASP A 135 -8.00 -10.61 18.84
N ILE A 136 -7.76 -11.37 17.77
CA ILE A 136 -8.63 -11.36 16.58
C ILE A 136 -10.03 -11.85 16.95
N GLU A 137 -10.17 -12.80 17.87
CA GLU A 137 -11.47 -13.33 18.29
C GLU A 137 -12.30 -12.26 19.00
N ALA A 138 -11.72 -11.55 19.95
CA ALA A 138 -12.36 -10.42 20.61
C ALA A 138 -12.70 -9.27 19.64
N MET A 139 -11.85 -9.05 18.63
CA MET A 139 -12.14 -8.08 17.57
C MET A 139 -13.31 -8.52 16.68
N MET A 140 -13.39 -9.79 16.30
CA MET A 140 -14.49 -10.32 15.49
C MET A 140 -15.83 -10.31 16.27
N GLU A 141 -15.81 -10.53 17.58
CA GLU A 141 -17.00 -10.39 18.42
C GLU A 141 -17.50 -8.94 18.46
N LYS A 142 -16.58 -7.98 18.57
CA LYS A 142 -16.90 -6.55 18.59
C LYS A 142 -17.39 -6.02 17.24
N TYR A 143 -16.85 -6.56 16.15
CA TYR A 143 -17.17 -6.17 14.77
C TYR A 143 -17.58 -7.41 13.97
N PRO A 144 -18.75 -8.00 14.28
CA PRO A 144 -19.21 -9.17 13.54
C PRO A 144 -19.31 -8.82 12.05
N SER A 145 -18.82 -9.73 11.20
CA SER A 145 -19.06 -9.61 9.78
C SER A 145 -20.54 -9.40 9.52
N PRO A 146 -20.93 -8.40 8.73
CA PRO A 146 -22.31 -8.27 8.35
C PRO A 146 -22.76 -9.61 7.77
N ALA A 147 -23.93 -10.09 8.22
CA ALA A 147 -24.53 -11.30 7.65
C ALA A 147 -24.45 -11.17 6.14
N ALA A 148 -23.97 -12.22 5.45
CA ALA A 148 -23.85 -12.21 4.01
C ALA A 148 -25.21 -11.86 3.42
N THR A 149 -25.44 -10.60 3.20
CA THR A 149 -26.54 -10.15 2.38
C THR A 149 -26.24 -10.75 1.01
N GLU A 150 -27.10 -11.62 0.54
CA GLU A 150 -27.00 -12.07 -0.84
C GLU A 150 -26.91 -10.81 -1.69
N SER A 151 -25.71 -10.51 -2.12
CA SER A 151 -25.47 -9.42 -3.03
C SER A 151 -26.15 -9.81 -4.34
N THR A 152 -27.32 -9.30 -4.56
CA THR A 152 -27.97 -9.27 -5.87
C THR A 152 -27.23 -8.36 -6.83
N MET A 153 -25.95 -8.10 -6.56
CA MET A 153 -25.07 -7.40 -7.49
C MET A 153 -24.98 -8.19 -8.78
N GLN A 154 -25.87 -7.92 -9.70
CA GLN A 154 -25.56 -8.09 -11.09
C GLN A 154 -24.30 -7.26 -11.33
N ARG A 155 -23.16 -7.92 -11.34
CA ARG A 155 -21.94 -7.34 -11.88
C ARG A 155 -22.20 -7.15 -13.37
N ASP A 156 -22.69 -6.01 -13.74
CA ASP A 156 -22.53 -5.53 -15.10
C ASP A 156 -21.02 -5.40 -15.30
N VAL A 157 -20.41 -6.49 -15.71
CA VAL A 157 -19.05 -6.46 -16.19
C VAL A 157 -19.12 -5.53 -17.38
N VAL A 158 -18.63 -4.31 -17.23
CA VAL A 158 -18.34 -3.46 -18.36
C VAL A 158 -17.40 -4.31 -19.20
N GLN A 159 -17.89 -4.87 -20.30
CA GLN A 159 -17.04 -5.57 -21.25
C GLN A 159 -16.01 -4.54 -21.69
N THR A 160 -14.82 -4.65 -21.14
CA THR A 160 -13.67 -3.93 -21.65
C THR A 160 -13.46 -4.48 -23.04
N HIS A 161 -13.88 -3.74 -24.06
CA HIS A 161 -13.44 -4.01 -25.40
C HIS A 161 -11.92 -4.17 -25.37
N GLU A 162 -11.36 -5.04 -26.16
CA GLU A 162 -9.93 -5.26 -26.35
C GLU A 162 -9.27 -3.91 -26.72
N GLY A 163 -9.06 -3.07 -25.74
CA GLY A 163 -8.53 -1.73 -25.86
C GLY A 163 -7.38 -1.54 -24.88
N ARG A 164 -6.35 -0.85 -25.32
CA ARG A 164 -5.26 -0.44 -24.44
C ARG A 164 -5.85 0.29 -23.23
N MET A 165 -5.49 -0.16 -22.03
CA MET A 165 -5.85 0.52 -20.79
C MET A 165 -5.42 1.99 -20.90
N ARG A 166 -6.37 2.92 -20.86
CA ARG A 166 -6.09 4.36 -20.84
C ARG A 166 -6.10 4.81 -19.39
N ARG A 167 -4.98 5.37 -18.96
CA ARG A 167 -4.91 6.07 -17.67
C ARG A 167 -5.13 7.56 -17.92
N THR A 168 -6.21 8.09 -17.41
CA THR A 168 -6.48 9.53 -17.41
C THR A 168 -6.11 10.09 -16.04
N ARG A 169 -5.27 11.13 -16.03
CA ARG A 169 -4.94 11.86 -14.80
C ARG A 169 -5.67 13.20 -14.83
N VAL A 170 -6.55 13.38 -13.86
CA VAL A 170 -7.24 14.66 -13.64
C VAL A 170 -6.61 15.32 -12.42
N ARG A 171 -6.24 16.59 -12.55
CA ARG A 171 -5.72 17.39 -11.44
C ARG A 171 -6.80 18.35 -10.99
N LEU A 172 -7.25 18.21 -9.75
CA LEU A 172 -8.22 19.11 -9.12
C LEU A 172 -7.48 20.02 -8.13
N THR A 173 -7.92 21.27 -8.00
CA THR A 173 -7.40 22.13 -6.94
C THR A 173 -8.03 21.70 -5.62
N LYS A 174 -7.18 21.47 -4.61
CA LYS A 174 -7.62 21.07 -3.28
C LYS A 174 -8.62 22.07 -2.69
N GLN A 175 -8.40 23.36 -2.89
CA GLN A 175 -9.25 24.41 -2.34
C GLN A 175 -10.69 24.33 -2.85
N SER A 176 -10.90 24.19 -4.16
CA SER A 176 -12.24 24.07 -4.73
C SER A 176 -13.03 22.87 -4.19
N LEU A 177 -12.34 21.77 -3.89
CA LEU A 177 -12.99 20.60 -3.30
C LEU A 177 -13.35 20.84 -1.83
N VAL A 178 -12.47 21.52 -1.07
CA VAL A 178 -12.71 21.87 0.33
C VAL A 178 -13.88 22.85 0.43
N ASP A 179 -13.91 23.89 -0.41
CA ASP A 179 -14.98 24.89 -0.41
C ASP A 179 -16.34 24.23 -0.68
N ARG A 180 -16.42 23.36 -1.67
CA ARG A 180 -17.65 22.59 -1.92
C ARG A 180 -18.04 21.65 -0.78
N ALA A 181 -17.08 21.05 -0.12
CA ALA A 181 -17.35 20.20 1.02
C ALA A 181 -17.93 21.01 2.18
N VAL A 182 -17.35 22.19 2.44
CA VAL A 182 -17.85 23.12 3.47
C VAL A 182 -19.25 23.62 3.14
N GLU A 183 -19.49 24.07 1.90
CA GLU A 183 -20.80 24.53 1.43
C GLU A 183 -21.91 23.49 1.61
N ASN A 184 -21.57 22.20 1.47
CA ASN A 184 -22.50 21.09 1.60
C ASN A 184 -22.46 20.39 2.97
N GLY A 185 -21.69 20.88 3.93
CA GLY A 185 -21.59 20.31 5.28
C GLY A 185 -21.04 18.88 5.30
N VAL A 186 -20.21 18.51 4.33
CA VAL A 186 -19.64 17.16 4.20
C VAL A 186 -18.12 17.17 4.20
N LYS A 187 -17.51 16.01 4.41
CA LYS A 187 -16.04 15.86 4.30
C LYS A 187 -15.60 15.96 2.82
N PRO A 188 -14.39 16.47 2.52
CA PRO A 188 -13.88 16.59 1.16
C PRO A 188 -13.94 15.30 0.34
N PHE A 189 -13.65 14.15 0.97
CA PHE A 189 -13.77 12.85 0.32
C PHE A 189 -15.24 12.55 -0.10
N THR A 190 -16.21 12.85 0.75
CA THR A 190 -17.62 12.64 0.46
C THR A 190 -18.08 13.52 -0.71
N ALA A 191 -17.62 14.78 -0.76
CA ALA A 191 -17.88 15.66 -1.89
C ALA A 191 -17.29 15.12 -3.19
N LEU A 192 -16.04 14.63 -3.16
CA LEU A 192 -15.39 14.00 -4.31
C LEU A 192 -16.14 12.74 -4.78
N ALA A 193 -16.54 11.89 -3.87
CA ALA A 193 -17.31 10.68 -4.17
C ALA A 193 -18.66 11.00 -4.81
N GLY A 194 -19.35 12.03 -4.29
CA GLY A 194 -20.60 12.52 -4.88
C GLY A 194 -20.42 13.03 -6.31
N LEU A 195 -19.40 13.86 -6.56
CA LEU A 195 -19.08 14.36 -7.90
C LEU A 195 -18.72 13.21 -8.87
N LEU A 196 -17.95 12.22 -8.40
CA LEU A 196 -17.62 11.04 -9.20
C LEU A 196 -18.88 10.24 -9.55
N SER A 197 -19.79 10.04 -8.59
CA SER A 197 -21.05 9.33 -8.81
C SER A 197 -21.90 10.03 -9.86
N LEU A 198 -22.03 11.35 -9.80
CA LEU A 198 -22.76 12.14 -10.80
C LEU A 198 -22.13 12.02 -12.19
N ALA A 199 -20.80 12.10 -12.29
CA ALA A 199 -20.10 11.96 -13.55
C ALA A 199 -20.27 10.54 -14.15
N LEU A 200 -20.18 9.50 -13.32
CA LEU A 200 -20.35 8.11 -13.75
C LEU A 200 -21.81 7.84 -14.17
N ARG A 201 -22.80 8.34 -13.46
CA ARG A 201 -24.20 8.25 -13.86
C ARG A 201 -24.43 8.84 -15.25
N SER A 202 -23.94 10.04 -15.47
CA SER A 202 -24.04 10.71 -16.77
C SER A 202 -23.33 9.94 -17.88
N TYR A 203 -22.12 9.44 -17.60
CA TYR A 203 -21.32 8.70 -18.58
C TYR A 203 -21.89 7.32 -18.94
N LEU A 204 -22.40 6.60 -17.93
CA LEU A 204 -22.92 5.24 -18.10
C LEU A 204 -24.41 5.21 -18.45
N GLY A 205 -25.12 6.33 -18.33
CA GLY A 205 -26.58 6.41 -18.54
C GLY A 205 -27.36 5.55 -17.53
N LYS A 206 -26.82 5.39 -16.30
CA LYS A 206 -27.45 4.60 -15.24
C LYS A 206 -27.87 5.49 -14.08
N ASP A 207 -29.01 5.17 -13.47
CA ASP A 207 -29.53 5.92 -12.33
C ASP A 207 -28.85 5.54 -11.02
N GLU A 208 -28.33 4.33 -10.92
CA GLU A 208 -27.64 3.81 -9.75
C GLU A 208 -26.19 3.45 -10.08
N ILE A 209 -25.26 3.89 -9.24
CA ILE A 209 -23.83 3.60 -9.34
C ILE A 209 -23.37 3.05 -8.01
N GLN A 210 -22.73 1.88 -8.07
CA GLN A 210 -22.07 1.28 -6.93
C GLN A 210 -20.56 1.21 -7.18
N TYR A 211 -19.78 1.57 -6.19
CA TYR A 211 -18.33 1.44 -6.22
C TYR A 211 -17.78 1.21 -4.82
N SER A 212 -16.64 0.54 -4.75
CA SER A 212 -15.94 0.31 -3.49
C SER A 212 -14.83 1.35 -3.32
N TYR A 213 -14.59 1.74 -2.09
CA TYR A 213 -13.44 2.56 -1.72
C TYR A 213 -12.82 2.01 -0.43
N SER A 214 -11.52 2.24 -0.28
CA SER A 214 -10.81 1.86 0.94
C SER A 214 -11.00 2.95 2.00
N ALA A 215 -11.39 2.54 3.20
CA ALA A 215 -11.48 3.41 4.38
C ALA A 215 -10.50 2.90 5.45
N ASP A 216 -9.82 3.83 6.13
CA ASP A 216 -8.99 3.48 7.28
C ASP A 216 -9.87 3.43 8.54
N THR A 217 -10.16 2.24 9.00
CA THR A 217 -11.02 1.99 10.19
C THR A 217 -10.22 1.66 11.45
N ARG A 218 -8.88 1.68 11.40
CA ARG A 218 -8.00 1.31 12.52
C ARG A 218 -8.33 2.02 13.82
N ARG A 219 -8.60 3.33 13.78
CA ARG A 219 -8.94 4.11 14.96
C ARG A 219 -10.27 3.70 15.55
N GLU A 220 -11.26 3.44 14.70
CA GLU A 220 -12.59 2.98 15.11
C GLU A 220 -12.53 1.57 15.70
N ALA A 221 -11.67 0.72 15.14
CA ALA A 221 -11.40 -0.62 15.64
C ALA A 221 -10.53 -0.66 16.91
N GLY A 222 -9.94 0.47 17.31
CA GLY A 222 -9.05 0.54 18.47
C GLY A 222 -7.66 -0.04 18.24
N VAL A 223 -7.23 -0.13 16.99
CA VAL A 223 -5.95 -0.70 16.56
C VAL A 223 -5.17 0.27 15.67
N PRO A 224 -4.88 1.50 16.14
CA PRO A 224 -4.31 2.56 15.29
C PRO A 224 -2.96 2.18 14.68
N ASP A 225 -2.21 1.29 15.31
CA ASP A 225 -0.87 0.87 14.91
C ASP A 225 -0.86 -0.44 14.11
N ALA A 226 -2.03 -0.95 13.71
CA ALA A 226 -2.11 -2.14 12.89
C ALA A 226 -1.49 -1.91 11.51
N LEU A 227 -0.73 -2.89 10.99
CA LEU A 227 -0.14 -2.85 9.66
C LEU A 227 -1.18 -2.99 8.55
N TYR A 228 -2.34 -3.50 8.90
CA TYR A 228 -3.52 -3.63 8.06
C TYR A 228 -4.74 -2.90 8.60
N ASN A 229 -5.62 -2.56 7.68
CA ASN A 229 -6.95 -2.06 7.97
C ASN A 229 -7.95 -3.21 7.89
#